data_5a749afc44c3154d729ee261f21c0016
#
_entry.id   5a749afc44c3154d729ee261f21c0016
#
_cell.length_a   1.000
_cell.length_b   1.000
_cell.length_c   1.000
_cell.angle_alpha   90.00
_cell.angle_beta   90.00
_cell.angle_gamma   90.00
#
_symmetry.space_group_name_H-M   'P 1'
#
loop_
_entity.id
_entity.type
_entity.pdbx_description
1 polymer ?
#
loop_
_entity_poly.entity_id
_entity_poly.type
_entity_poly.pdbx_seq_one_letter_code
_entity_poly.pdbx_strand_id
1 'polypeptide(L)'
;VGNSRRGLRQRMKQAAKHCTVVIKSLMTTLPCVANILFQQNEMGAIFLNPAAFGELVVIVRHIKAEPVVVQFWSEIHPRIVNVSRELFVDGHCSAAAEKAIKEVESRLREKFSELKPGAAVPSKIGDVIGALMSENGAFKFCDTTTTSGRDYRRGIQSLFEGIMAAYRNPAAHANLQYEKREAMEQIMLASQLMYVLDKPQL
;
A
#
# COMPACT_ATOMS: atom_id res chain seq x y z
N VAL A 1 16.54 8.98 -42.61
CA VAL A 1 17.21 8.09 -41.62
C VAL A 1 18.24 8.87 -40.77
N GLY A 2 18.76 10.03 -41.23
CA GLY A 2 19.79 10.82 -40.53
C GLY A 2 19.31 11.63 -39.30
N ASN A 3 18.05 12.05 -39.26
CA ASN A 3 17.52 12.95 -38.19
C ASN A 3 17.21 12.22 -36.87
N SER A 4 16.89 10.92 -36.92
CA SER A 4 16.58 10.10 -35.73
C SER A 4 17.84 9.86 -34.86
N ARG A 5 19.00 9.63 -35.48
CA ARG A 5 20.26 9.36 -34.74
C ARG A 5 20.84 10.59 -34.04
N ARG A 6 20.66 11.79 -34.61
CA ARG A 6 21.09 13.06 -33.97
C ARG A 6 20.22 13.38 -32.73
N GLY A 7 18.90 13.19 -32.82
CA GLY A 7 17.97 13.37 -31.69
C GLY A 7 18.24 12.40 -30.53
N LEU A 8 18.54 11.13 -30.84
CA LEU A 8 18.88 10.12 -29.82
C LEU A 8 20.19 10.48 -29.09
N ARG A 9 21.25 10.87 -29.84
CA ARG A 9 22.53 11.31 -29.23
C ARG A 9 22.37 12.54 -28.35
N GLN A 10 21.51 13.48 -28.73
CA GLN A 10 21.27 14.70 -27.93
C GLN A 10 20.51 14.37 -26.63
N ARG A 11 19.52 13.49 -26.69
CA ARG A 11 18.80 12.99 -25.49
C ARG A 11 19.72 12.21 -24.57
N MET A 12 20.60 11.35 -25.10
CA MET A 12 21.58 10.62 -24.29
C MET A 12 22.60 11.56 -23.62
N LYS A 13 23.06 12.60 -24.29
CA LYS A 13 23.95 13.62 -23.68
C LYS A 13 23.25 14.42 -22.58
N GLN A 14 21.98 14.72 -22.76
CA GLN A 14 21.17 15.43 -21.77
C GLN A 14 20.85 14.55 -20.55
N ALA A 15 20.55 13.28 -20.77
CA ALA A 15 20.39 12.30 -19.70
C ALA A 15 21.70 12.07 -18.92
N ALA A 16 22.84 11.97 -19.61
CA ALA A 16 24.15 11.84 -18.96
C ALA A 16 24.50 13.05 -18.09
N LYS A 17 24.20 14.29 -18.56
CA LYS A 17 24.39 15.50 -17.75
C LYS A 17 23.50 15.52 -16.51
N HIS A 18 22.24 15.11 -16.62
CA HIS A 18 21.33 15.00 -15.47
C HIS A 18 21.81 13.95 -14.46
N CYS A 19 22.23 12.76 -14.93
CA CYS A 19 22.83 11.75 -14.08
C CYS A 19 24.06 12.26 -13.34
N THR A 20 24.93 13.01 -14.02
CA THR A 20 26.16 13.57 -13.41
C THR A 20 25.84 14.57 -12.29
N VAL A 21 24.80 15.39 -12.47
CA VAL A 21 24.37 16.36 -11.44
C VAL A 21 23.76 15.64 -10.23
N VAL A 22 22.91 14.64 -10.46
CA VAL A 22 22.30 13.82 -9.39
C VAL A 22 23.36 13.03 -8.62
N ILE A 23 24.32 12.43 -9.33
CA ILE A 23 25.44 11.70 -8.73
C ILE A 23 26.32 12.65 -7.90
N LYS A 24 26.65 13.83 -8.39
CA LYS A 24 27.42 14.83 -7.63
C LYS A 24 26.68 15.30 -6.37
N SER A 25 25.36 15.50 -6.45
CA SER A 25 24.53 15.86 -5.29
C SER A 25 24.48 14.74 -4.25
N LEU A 26 24.33 13.48 -4.68
CA LEU A 26 24.37 12.31 -3.81
C LEU A 26 25.75 12.11 -3.15
N MET A 27 26.83 12.35 -3.89
CA MET A 27 28.20 12.25 -3.37
C MET A 27 28.52 13.29 -2.28
N THR A 28 27.90 14.48 -2.35
CA THR A 28 28.09 15.53 -1.35
C THR A 28 27.23 15.33 -0.09
N THR A 29 26.03 14.73 -0.25
CA THR A 29 25.10 14.54 0.87
C THR A 29 25.23 13.19 1.58
N LEU A 30 25.70 12.14 0.90
CA LEU A 30 25.79 10.78 1.45
C LEU A 30 27.08 10.08 0.98
N PRO A 31 28.27 10.45 1.51
CA PRO A 31 29.55 9.87 1.07
C PRO A 31 29.64 8.34 1.26
N CYS A 32 28.90 7.75 2.23
CA CYS A 32 28.83 6.31 2.41
C CYS A 32 28.15 5.58 1.24
N VAL A 33 27.18 6.20 0.60
CA VAL A 33 26.46 5.61 -0.57
C VAL A 33 27.32 5.67 -1.82
N ALA A 34 28.16 6.69 -1.97
CA ALA A 34 29.09 6.83 -3.08
C ALA A 34 30.11 5.68 -3.14
N ASN A 35 30.63 5.25 -2.00
CA ASN A 35 31.60 4.14 -1.91
C ASN A 35 30.99 2.76 -2.23
N ILE A 36 29.67 2.60 -2.06
CA ILE A 36 28.95 1.37 -2.40
C ILE A 36 28.63 1.33 -3.90
N LEU A 37 28.30 2.49 -4.49
CA LEU A 37 27.89 2.61 -5.89
C LEU A 37 29.06 2.59 -6.88
N PHE A 38 30.24 3.07 -6.46
CA PHE A 38 31.41 3.21 -7.35
C PHE A 38 32.55 2.36 -6.83
N GLN A 39 33.06 1.50 -7.71
CA GLN A 39 34.27 0.73 -7.47
C GLN A 39 35.40 1.30 -8.33
N GLN A 40 36.62 1.31 -7.79
CA GLN A 40 37.81 1.71 -8.50
C GLN A 40 38.64 0.45 -8.81
N ASN A 41 39.03 0.29 -10.08
CA ASN A 41 39.93 -0.80 -10.45
C ASN A 41 41.39 -0.45 -10.17
N GLU A 42 42.29 -1.40 -10.32
CA GLU A 42 43.73 -1.26 -10.06
C GLU A 42 44.40 -0.15 -10.93
N MET A 43 43.76 0.25 -12.02
CA MET A 43 44.21 1.34 -12.87
C MET A 43 43.56 2.69 -12.56
N GLY A 44 42.81 2.80 -11.46
CA GLY A 44 42.16 4.02 -11.01
C GLY A 44 40.87 4.40 -11.78
N ALA A 45 40.39 3.57 -12.70
CA ALA A 45 39.14 3.83 -13.38
C ALA A 45 37.95 3.54 -12.45
N ILE A 46 37.03 4.47 -12.38
CA ILE A 46 35.81 4.38 -11.56
C ILE A 46 34.69 3.80 -12.43
N PHE A 47 34.06 2.73 -11.98
CA PHE A 47 32.91 2.12 -12.64
C PHE A 47 31.77 1.87 -11.66
N LEU A 48 30.58 1.84 -12.20
CA LEU A 48 29.34 1.63 -11.42
C LEU A 48 29.19 0.13 -11.09
N ASN A 49 28.98 -0.19 -9.82
CA ASN A 49 28.65 -1.55 -9.41
C ASN A 49 27.24 -1.92 -9.92
N PRO A 50 27.08 -2.94 -10.80
CA PRO A 50 25.79 -3.28 -11.39
C PRO A 50 24.71 -3.70 -10.37
N ALA A 51 25.09 -4.39 -9.29
CA ALA A 51 24.19 -4.78 -8.23
C ALA A 51 23.69 -3.56 -7.45
N ALA A 52 24.61 -2.68 -7.02
CA ALA A 52 24.27 -1.44 -6.35
C ALA A 52 23.47 -0.47 -7.26
N PHE A 53 23.67 -0.52 -8.57
CA PHE A 53 22.87 0.25 -9.52
C PHE A 53 21.42 -0.25 -9.57
N GLY A 54 21.20 -1.58 -9.51
CA GLY A 54 19.87 -2.15 -9.42
C GLY A 54 19.11 -1.67 -8.19
N GLU A 55 19.75 -1.71 -7.03
CA GLU A 55 19.20 -1.18 -5.77
C GLU A 55 18.93 0.33 -5.85
N LEU A 56 19.85 1.12 -6.42
CA LEU A 56 19.67 2.55 -6.63
C LEU A 56 18.47 2.85 -7.53
N VAL A 57 18.26 2.08 -8.60
CA VAL A 57 17.09 2.23 -9.47
C VAL A 57 15.80 1.98 -8.72
N VAL A 58 15.77 0.98 -7.84
CA VAL A 58 14.63 0.72 -6.95
C VAL A 58 14.41 1.89 -6.01
N ILE A 59 15.47 2.37 -5.33
CA ILE A 59 15.40 3.51 -4.42
C ILE A 59 14.95 4.80 -5.16
N VAL A 60 15.52 5.09 -6.33
CA VAL A 60 15.16 6.28 -7.12
C VAL A 60 13.73 6.20 -7.67
N ARG A 61 13.23 5.02 -8.03
CA ARG A 61 11.82 4.83 -8.35
C ARG A 61 10.92 5.14 -7.16
N HIS A 62 11.33 4.77 -5.95
CA HIS A 62 10.61 5.09 -4.72
C HIS A 62 10.71 6.59 -4.33
N ILE A 63 11.86 7.23 -4.58
CA ILE A 63 12.06 8.67 -4.32
C ILE A 63 11.32 9.55 -5.35
N LYS A 64 11.14 9.07 -6.58
CA LYS A 64 10.28 9.74 -7.58
C LYS A 64 8.78 9.62 -7.28
N ALA A 65 8.36 8.72 -6.38
CA ALA A 65 7.05 8.82 -5.79
C ALA A 65 7.00 10.16 -5.05
N GLU A 66 6.05 11.02 -5.44
CA GLU A 66 5.84 12.34 -4.82
C GLU A 66 5.96 12.25 -3.30
N PRO A 67 6.57 13.23 -2.61
CA PRO A 67 6.76 13.19 -1.14
C PRO A 67 5.50 12.82 -0.37
N VAL A 68 4.33 13.21 -0.88
CA VAL A 68 2.99 12.87 -0.38
C VAL A 68 2.76 11.35 -0.36
N VAL A 69 3.27 10.61 -1.35
CA VAL A 69 3.07 9.15 -1.43
C VAL A 69 3.91 8.40 -0.38
N VAL A 70 5.09 8.90 -0.05
CA VAL A 70 5.92 8.30 1.01
C VAL A 70 5.24 8.51 2.36
N GLN A 71 4.75 9.72 2.64
CA GLN A 71 4.03 10.04 3.88
C GLN A 71 2.70 9.28 3.97
N PHE A 72 2.00 9.11 2.84
CA PHE A 72 0.77 8.33 2.79
C PHE A 72 0.96 6.91 3.36
N TRP A 73 2.00 6.18 2.91
CA TRP A 73 2.21 4.80 3.31
C TRP A 73 2.65 4.64 4.78
N SER A 74 3.24 5.67 5.40
CA SER A 74 3.58 5.63 6.83
C SER A 74 2.35 5.63 7.74
N GLU A 75 1.21 6.15 7.26
CA GLU A 75 -0.05 6.21 8.01
C GLU A 75 -0.98 5.02 7.73
N ILE A 76 -0.64 4.19 6.75
CA ILE A 76 -1.44 3.03 6.36
C ILE A 76 -1.11 1.81 7.23
N HIS A 77 -2.14 1.07 7.62
CA HIS A 77 -2.01 -0.16 8.40
C HIS A 77 -1.02 -1.15 7.74
N PRO A 78 -0.06 -1.75 8.49
CA PRO A 78 1.02 -2.56 7.92
C PRO A 78 0.55 -3.71 7.01
N ARG A 79 -0.53 -4.40 7.37
CA ARG A 79 -1.10 -5.48 6.52
C ARG A 79 -1.61 -4.95 5.19
N ILE A 80 -2.19 -3.75 5.17
CA ILE A 80 -2.64 -3.10 3.93
C ILE A 80 -1.45 -2.64 3.08
N VAL A 81 -0.40 -2.08 3.71
CA VAL A 81 0.86 -1.74 3.03
C VAL A 81 1.42 -2.95 2.29
N ASN A 82 1.50 -4.10 2.98
CA ASN A 82 2.09 -5.33 2.45
C ASN A 82 1.38 -5.85 1.18
N VAL A 83 0.06 -5.70 1.07
CA VAL A 83 -0.71 -6.22 -0.07
C VAL A 83 -0.94 -5.21 -1.19
N SER A 84 -0.79 -3.90 -0.93
CA SER A 84 -1.25 -2.84 -1.84
C SER A 84 -0.14 -1.95 -2.36
N ARG A 85 0.92 -1.70 -1.56
CA ARG A 85 1.92 -0.66 -1.87
C ARG A 85 2.64 -0.90 -3.20
N GLU A 86 3.13 -2.10 -3.42
CA GLU A 86 3.89 -2.43 -4.62
C GLU A 86 3.02 -2.24 -5.87
N LEU A 87 1.82 -2.81 -5.87
CA LEU A 87 0.85 -2.65 -6.97
C LEU A 87 0.53 -1.18 -7.25
N PHE A 88 0.34 -0.38 -6.20
CA PHE A 88 0.03 1.04 -6.35
C PHE A 88 1.21 1.83 -6.93
N VAL A 89 2.42 1.58 -6.46
CA VAL A 89 3.66 2.25 -6.94
C VAL A 89 3.93 1.88 -8.41
N ASP A 90 3.62 0.65 -8.81
CA ASP A 90 3.75 0.18 -10.19
C ASP A 90 2.62 0.67 -11.12
N GLY A 91 1.67 1.45 -10.58
CA GLY A 91 0.56 2.03 -11.36
C GLY A 91 -0.67 1.14 -11.47
N HIS A 92 -0.70 -0.03 -10.83
CA HIS A 92 -1.83 -0.95 -10.80
C HIS A 92 -2.85 -0.54 -9.72
N CYS A 93 -3.38 0.70 -9.82
CA CYS A 93 -4.20 1.33 -8.79
C CYS A 93 -5.43 0.50 -8.42
N SER A 94 -6.16 -0.02 -9.40
CA SER A 94 -7.36 -0.83 -9.17
C SER A 94 -7.04 -2.13 -8.43
N ALA A 95 -5.97 -2.83 -8.82
CA ALA A 95 -5.53 -4.05 -8.17
C ALA A 95 -5.06 -3.79 -6.72
N ALA A 96 -4.40 -2.66 -6.48
CA ALA A 96 -3.97 -2.25 -5.14
C ALA A 96 -5.17 -2.03 -4.21
N ALA A 97 -6.18 -1.30 -4.67
CA ALA A 97 -7.42 -1.06 -3.92
C ALA A 97 -8.17 -2.37 -3.65
N GLU A 98 -8.32 -3.22 -4.66
CA GLU A 98 -8.98 -4.53 -4.51
C GLU A 98 -8.28 -5.42 -3.48
N LYS A 99 -6.94 -5.48 -3.51
CA LYS A 99 -6.15 -6.24 -2.53
C LYS A 99 -6.32 -5.70 -1.12
N ALA A 100 -6.37 -4.38 -0.95
CA ALA A 100 -6.62 -3.75 0.35
C ALA A 100 -7.99 -4.18 0.94
N ILE A 101 -9.04 -4.13 0.12
CA ILE A 101 -10.38 -4.54 0.57
C ILE A 101 -10.47 -6.04 0.86
N LYS A 102 -9.84 -6.88 0.03
CA LYS A 102 -9.74 -8.33 0.27
C LYS A 102 -9.02 -8.65 1.59
N GLU A 103 -8.00 -7.86 1.94
CA GLU A 103 -7.28 -8.05 3.20
C GLU A 103 -8.18 -7.77 4.42
N VAL A 104 -9.07 -6.76 4.34
CA VAL A 104 -10.08 -6.52 5.36
C VAL A 104 -11.04 -7.71 5.50
N GLU A 105 -11.49 -8.29 4.38
CA GLU A 105 -12.32 -9.51 4.41
C GLU A 105 -11.57 -10.68 5.07
N SER A 106 -10.32 -10.90 4.72
CA SER A 106 -9.49 -11.96 5.32
C SER A 106 -9.37 -11.77 6.83
N ARG A 107 -9.09 -10.54 7.27
CA ARG A 107 -8.96 -10.24 8.70
C ARG A 107 -10.27 -10.41 9.47
N LEU A 108 -11.42 -10.08 8.89
CA LEU A 108 -12.73 -10.35 9.48
C LEU A 108 -12.94 -11.84 9.73
N ARG A 109 -12.59 -12.70 8.77
CA ARG A 109 -12.70 -14.15 8.89
C ARG A 109 -11.75 -14.73 9.94
N GLU A 110 -10.52 -14.22 9.99
CA GLU A 110 -9.55 -14.56 11.04
C GLU A 110 -10.09 -14.18 12.42
N LYS A 111 -10.59 -12.94 12.58
CA LYS A 111 -11.17 -12.46 13.84
C LYS A 111 -12.38 -13.29 14.29
N PHE A 112 -13.18 -13.75 13.34
CA PHE A 112 -14.29 -14.68 13.64
C PHE A 112 -13.75 -15.99 14.22
N SER A 113 -12.73 -16.58 13.58
CA SER A 113 -12.12 -17.82 14.05
C SER A 113 -11.44 -17.67 15.41
N GLU A 114 -10.82 -16.52 15.68
CA GLU A 114 -10.22 -16.18 16.98
C GLU A 114 -11.27 -16.11 18.10
N LEU A 115 -12.40 -15.47 17.84
CA LEU A 115 -13.43 -15.19 18.86
C LEU A 115 -14.49 -16.28 18.98
N LYS A 116 -14.59 -17.17 17.99
CA LYS A 116 -15.53 -18.31 17.96
C LYS A 116 -14.80 -19.60 17.58
N PRO A 117 -13.86 -20.07 18.41
CA PRO A 117 -13.09 -21.26 18.11
C PRO A 117 -14.00 -22.49 17.95
N GLY A 118 -13.77 -23.27 16.90
CA GLY A 118 -14.58 -24.46 16.57
C GLY A 118 -15.87 -24.17 15.81
N ALA A 119 -16.30 -22.92 15.64
CA ALA A 119 -17.42 -22.58 14.78
C ALA A 119 -16.99 -22.50 13.30
N ALA A 120 -17.81 -23.03 12.40
CA ALA A 120 -17.58 -22.88 10.98
C ALA A 120 -17.70 -21.39 10.56
N VAL A 121 -16.72 -20.90 9.82
CA VAL A 121 -16.75 -19.52 9.28
C VAL A 121 -17.85 -19.42 8.23
N PRO A 122 -18.82 -18.48 8.38
CA PRO A 122 -19.87 -18.30 7.38
C PRO A 122 -19.31 -17.98 5.99
N SER A 123 -19.95 -18.52 4.96
CA SER A 123 -19.55 -18.26 3.57
C SER A 123 -19.76 -16.80 3.16
N LYS A 124 -20.88 -16.21 3.58
CA LYS A 124 -21.24 -14.81 3.31
C LYS A 124 -20.54 -13.89 4.30
N ILE A 125 -19.85 -12.88 3.78
CA ILE A 125 -19.12 -11.93 4.62
C ILE A 125 -20.05 -11.09 5.52
N GLY A 126 -21.28 -10.81 5.08
CA GLY A 126 -22.29 -10.11 5.89
C GLY A 126 -22.63 -10.88 7.16
N ASP A 127 -22.71 -12.21 7.10
CA ASP A 127 -22.99 -13.06 8.27
C ASP A 127 -21.78 -13.03 9.25
N VAL A 128 -20.55 -12.97 8.73
CA VAL A 128 -19.35 -12.82 9.55
C VAL A 128 -19.36 -11.47 10.29
N ILE A 129 -19.67 -10.37 9.57
CA ILE A 129 -19.77 -9.03 10.15
C ILE A 129 -20.86 -8.98 11.22
N GLY A 130 -22.05 -9.53 10.94
CA GLY A 130 -23.15 -9.61 11.89
C GLY A 130 -22.78 -10.40 13.15
N ALA A 131 -22.14 -11.56 12.98
CA ALA A 131 -21.70 -12.40 14.09
C ALA A 131 -20.63 -11.77 14.98
N LEU A 132 -19.81 -10.87 14.42
CA LEU A 132 -18.77 -10.14 15.14
C LEU A 132 -19.30 -8.85 15.77
N MET A 133 -20.07 -8.04 15.05
CA MET A 133 -20.29 -6.62 15.35
C MET A 133 -21.74 -6.25 15.67
N SER A 134 -22.70 -7.17 15.56
CA SER A 134 -24.08 -6.91 16.02
C SER A 134 -24.14 -6.62 17.52
N GLU A 135 -25.29 -6.23 18.04
CA GLU A 135 -25.47 -5.94 19.46
C GLU A 135 -24.99 -7.07 20.37
N ASN A 136 -25.28 -8.31 19.97
CA ASN A 136 -24.81 -9.52 20.64
C ASN A 136 -23.57 -10.14 19.97
N GLY A 137 -22.87 -9.37 19.14
CA GLY A 137 -21.69 -9.84 18.41
C GLY A 137 -20.52 -10.19 19.33
N ALA A 138 -19.66 -11.08 18.87
CA ALA A 138 -18.55 -11.59 19.67
C ALA A 138 -17.42 -10.56 19.86
N PHE A 139 -17.30 -9.54 19.01
CA PHE A 139 -16.23 -8.55 19.07
C PHE A 139 -16.65 -7.30 19.83
N LYS A 140 -16.18 -7.16 21.07
CA LYS A 140 -16.46 -6.05 21.97
C LYS A 140 -15.35 -5.00 21.93
N PHE A 141 -15.31 -4.18 20.89
CA PHE A 141 -14.24 -3.19 20.62
C PHE A 141 -14.54 -1.78 21.14
N CYS A 142 -15.70 -1.58 21.75
CA CYS A 142 -16.10 -0.30 22.36
C CYS A 142 -17.09 -0.54 23.50
N ASP A 143 -17.17 0.44 24.42
CA ASP A 143 -18.13 0.41 25.52
C ASP A 143 -19.56 0.66 25.02
N THR A 144 -20.40 -0.35 25.01
CA THR A 144 -21.79 -0.28 24.57
C THR A 144 -22.78 0.06 25.68
N THR A 145 -22.32 0.33 26.90
CA THR A 145 -23.19 0.80 27.99
C THR A 145 -23.69 2.21 27.73
N THR A 146 -22.92 3.02 27.04
CA THR A 146 -23.25 4.39 26.65
C THR A 146 -23.99 4.47 25.32
N THR A 147 -24.79 5.51 25.10
CA THR A 147 -25.44 5.75 23.80
C THR A 147 -24.43 5.98 22.69
N SER A 148 -23.41 6.82 22.94
CA SER A 148 -22.33 7.07 21.95
C SER A 148 -21.60 5.79 21.57
N GLY A 149 -21.33 4.90 22.50
CA GLY A 149 -20.67 3.61 22.21
C GLY A 149 -21.55 2.68 21.38
N ARG A 150 -22.86 2.64 21.65
CA ARG A 150 -23.80 1.87 20.80
C ARG A 150 -23.88 2.43 19.38
N ASP A 151 -23.91 3.76 19.23
CA ASP A 151 -23.95 4.43 17.94
C ASP A 151 -22.63 4.22 17.18
N TYR A 152 -21.49 4.31 17.86
CA TYR A 152 -20.18 4.02 17.28
C TYR A 152 -20.11 2.55 16.78
N ARG A 153 -20.50 1.58 17.59
CA ARG A 153 -20.52 0.17 17.20
C ARG A 153 -21.37 -0.03 15.94
N ARG A 154 -22.61 0.49 15.94
CA ARG A 154 -23.53 0.37 14.80
C ARG A 154 -22.95 1.04 13.55
N GLY A 155 -22.36 2.25 13.69
CA GLY A 155 -21.71 2.95 12.60
C GLY A 155 -20.54 2.18 11.99
N ILE A 156 -19.68 1.61 12.83
CA ILE A 156 -18.56 0.75 12.37
C ILE A 156 -19.07 -0.52 11.66
N GLN A 157 -20.09 -1.17 12.18
CA GLN A 157 -20.72 -2.31 11.50
C GLN A 157 -21.19 -1.92 10.09
N SER A 158 -21.92 -0.79 9.98
CA SER A 158 -22.42 -0.28 8.69
C SER A 158 -21.28 0.08 7.73
N LEU A 159 -20.14 0.58 8.22
CA LEU A 159 -18.96 0.84 7.40
C LEU A 159 -18.37 -0.46 6.82
N PHE A 160 -18.24 -1.52 7.62
CA PHE A 160 -17.81 -2.83 7.11
C PHE A 160 -18.77 -3.40 6.08
N GLU A 161 -20.07 -3.34 6.33
CA GLU A 161 -21.09 -3.79 5.38
C GLU A 161 -21.03 -2.97 4.09
N GLY A 162 -20.90 -1.64 4.21
CA GLY A 162 -20.82 -0.71 3.08
C GLY A 162 -19.59 -0.94 2.20
N ILE A 163 -18.43 -1.13 2.78
CA ILE A 163 -17.19 -1.38 2.02
C ILE A 163 -17.27 -2.71 1.24
N MET A 164 -17.85 -3.75 1.84
CA MET A 164 -18.05 -5.02 1.16
C MET A 164 -19.07 -4.91 0.03
N ALA A 165 -20.15 -4.20 0.24
CA ALA A 165 -21.18 -3.99 -0.78
C ALA A 165 -20.70 -3.08 -1.92
N ALA A 166 -20.04 -1.96 -1.61
CA ALA A 166 -19.67 -0.95 -2.59
C ALA A 166 -18.40 -1.30 -3.40
N TYR A 167 -17.44 -1.97 -2.81
CA TYR A 167 -16.11 -2.18 -3.43
C TYR A 167 -15.77 -3.66 -3.62
N ARG A 168 -16.00 -4.51 -2.60
CA ARG A 168 -15.63 -5.92 -2.68
C ARG A 168 -16.48 -6.71 -3.67
N ASN A 169 -17.79 -6.56 -3.61
CA ASN A 169 -18.71 -7.31 -4.49
C ASN A 169 -18.59 -6.89 -5.95
N PRO A 170 -18.61 -5.60 -6.31
CA PRO A 170 -18.44 -5.16 -7.69
C PRO A 170 -17.10 -5.57 -8.29
N ALA A 171 -15.98 -5.45 -7.53
CA ALA A 171 -14.66 -5.85 -8.00
C ALA A 171 -14.53 -7.36 -8.29
N ALA A 172 -15.36 -8.20 -7.64
CA ALA A 172 -15.40 -9.64 -7.92
C ALA A 172 -16.10 -9.98 -9.25
N HIS A 173 -16.90 -9.08 -9.81
CA HIS A 173 -17.76 -9.32 -10.97
C HIS A 173 -17.50 -8.40 -12.16
N ALA A 174 -16.68 -7.36 -12.01
CA ALA A 174 -16.36 -6.39 -13.04
C ALA A 174 -14.90 -5.97 -13.00
N ASN A 175 -14.31 -5.71 -14.18
CA ASN A 175 -12.98 -5.11 -14.28
C ASN A 175 -13.10 -3.59 -14.02
N LEU A 176 -13.16 -3.20 -12.76
CA LEU A 176 -13.23 -1.80 -12.38
C LEU A 176 -11.88 -1.12 -12.61
N GLN A 177 -11.93 0.08 -13.15
CA GLN A 177 -10.73 0.91 -13.32
C GLN A 177 -10.86 2.10 -12.36
N TYR A 178 -9.90 2.18 -11.43
CA TYR A 178 -9.82 3.28 -10.48
C TYR A 178 -8.66 4.19 -10.83
N GLU A 179 -8.90 5.48 -10.76
CA GLU A 179 -7.83 6.46 -10.77
C GLU A 179 -7.01 6.40 -9.48
N LYS A 180 -5.80 6.97 -9.53
CA LYS A 180 -4.86 6.98 -8.40
C LYS A 180 -5.51 7.51 -7.11
N ARG A 181 -6.30 8.59 -7.22
CA ARG A 181 -7.01 9.21 -6.09
C ARG A 181 -8.04 8.26 -5.48
N GLU A 182 -8.89 7.66 -6.30
CA GLU A 182 -9.93 6.74 -5.85
C GLU A 182 -9.34 5.52 -5.15
N ALA A 183 -8.24 4.97 -5.70
CA ALA A 183 -7.53 3.86 -5.09
C ALA A 183 -6.93 4.25 -3.72
N MET A 184 -6.36 5.45 -3.59
CA MET A 184 -5.87 5.95 -2.30
C MET A 184 -6.99 6.07 -1.25
N GLU A 185 -8.14 6.60 -1.63
CA GLU A 185 -9.30 6.74 -0.74
C GLU A 185 -9.79 5.38 -0.24
N GLN A 186 -9.84 4.35 -1.11
CA GLN A 186 -10.20 2.99 -0.72
C GLN A 186 -9.15 2.32 0.18
N ILE A 187 -7.86 2.51 -0.10
CA ILE A 187 -6.76 2.01 0.72
C ILE A 187 -6.79 2.63 2.12
N MET A 188 -7.05 3.94 2.22
CA MET A 188 -7.20 4.63 3.51
C MET A 188 -8.38 4.08 4.31
N LEU A 189 -9.53 3.88 3.67
CA LEU A 189 -10.71 3.31 4.30
C LEU A 189 -10.44 1.87 4.79
N ALA A 190 -9.81 1.04 3.97
CA ALA A 190 -9.39 -0.30 4.37
C ALA A 190 -8.45 -0.27 5.57
N SER A 191 -7.47 0.63 5.58
CA SER A 191 -6.54 0.84 6.68
C SER A 191 -7.26 1.20 7.99
N GLN A 192 -8.19 2.15 7.93
CA GLN A 192 -9.00 2.54 9.09
C GLN A 192 -9.75 1.36 9.69
N LEU A 193 -10.37 0.54 8.85
CA LEU A 193 -11.12 -0.63 9.30
C LEU A 193 -10.21 -1.72 9.88
N MET A 194 -9.00 -1.90 9.36
CA MET A 194 -8.01 -2.79 9.94
C MET A 194 -7.61 -2.38 11.35
N TYR A 195 -7.36 -1.09 11.60
CA TYR A 195 -7.10 -0.60 12.96
C TYR A 195 -8.27 -0.80 13.92
N VAL A 196 -9.51 -0.81 13.42
CA VAL A 196 -10.67 -1.18 14.27
C VAL A 196 -10.61 -2.66 14.65
N LEU A 197 -10.26 -3.56 13.70
CA LEU A 197 -10.15 -5.00 13.95
C LEU A 197 -9.01 -5.36 14.92
N ASP A 198 -8.00 -4.51 15.02
CA ASP A 198 -6.86 -4.71 15.93
C ASP A 198 -7.11 -4.14 17.35
N LYS A 199 -8.26 -3.50 17.58
CA LYS A 199 -8.61 -3.06 18.93
C LYS A 199 -8.69 -4.26 19.90
N PRO A 200 -8.26 -4.06 21.16
CA PRO A 200 -8.42 -5.08 22.18
C PRO A 200 -9.90 -5.36 22.43
N GLN A 201 -10.16 -6.58 22.89
CA GLN A 201 -11.47 -7.00 23.39
C GLN A 201 -11.69 -6.32 24.76
N LEU A 202 -12.85 -5.69 24.97
CA LEU A 202 -13.26 -5.10 26.25
C LEU A 202 -13.94 -6.15 27.13
#